data_e872b3f9f8a8283d05b001f880d85a15
#
_entry.id   e872b3f9f8a8283d05b001f880d85a15
#
_cell.length_a   1.000
_cell.length_b   1.000
_cell.length_c   1.000
_cell.angle_alpha   90.00
_cell.angle_beta   90.00
_cell.angle_gamma   90.00
#
_symmetry.space_group_name_H-M   'P 1'
#
loop_
_entity.id
_entity.type
_entity.pdbx_description
1 polymer ?
#
loop_
_entity_poly.entity_id
_entity_poly.type
_entity_poly.pdbx_seq_one_letter_code
_entity_poly.pdbx_strand_id
1 'polypeptide(L)'
;DKMTARQWQDVIDVHLTGTFFWTQAVGRHMLERARGGDRTGGSIVNISSDAGRKGSVGQINYAAAKAGMLGMTMTAAREWSKHNIRSNSICFGVVETPMTEVVRGEKFRDGMLAQIPMGRWSTPEEVVKTVCFLLSDGASYVTGQHLAVNGGFHISL
;
A
#
# COMPACT_ATOMS: atom_id res chain seq x y z
N ASP A 1 23.17 -4.76 -7.00
CA ASP A 1 24.50 -4.24 -7.32
C ASP A 1 24.56 -3.50 -8.68
N LYS A 2 23.70 -3.86 -9.62
CA LYS A 2 23.68 -3.31 -10.98
C LYS A 2 22.73 -2.12 -11.18
N MET A 3 21.94 -1.75 -10.18
CA MET A 3 20.98 -0.68 -10.27
C MET A 3 21.68 0.68 -10.33
N THR A 4 21.36 1.50 -11.32
CA THR A 4 21.88 2.87 -11.42
C THR A 4 21.14 3.82 -10.49
N ALA A 5 21.77 4.94 -10.12
CA ALA A 5 21.13 5.99 -9.32
C ALA A 5 19.86 6.53 -10.00
N ARG A 6 19.82 6.62 -11.32
CA ARG A 6 18.62 7.03 -12.06
C ARG A 6 17.48 6.03 -11.90
N GLN A 7 17.73 4.74 -12.09
CA GLN A 7 16.72 3.69 -11.89
C GLN A 7 16.18 3.66 -10.45
N TRP A 8 17.04 3.96 -9.48
CA TRP A 8 16.63 4.16 -8.11
C TRP A 8 15.67 5.35 -7.99
N GLN A 9 16.11 6.52 -8.44
CA GLN A 9 15.37 7.77 -8.27
C GLN A 9 14.03 7.76 -8.99
N ASP A 10 13.97 7.25 -10.22
CA ASP A 10 12.73 7.17 -11.00
C ASP A 10 11.63 6.42 -10.26
N VAL A 11 11.97 5.33 -9.56
CA VAL A 11 11.00 4.53 -8.78
C VAL A 11 10.64 5.20 -7.45
N ILE A 12 11.62 5.79 -6.77
CA ILE A 12 11.37 6.57 -5.54
C ILE A 12 10.44 7.75 -5.83
N ASP A 13 10.68 8.49 -6.91
CA ASP A 13 9.88 9.66 -7.26
C ASP A 13 8.42 9.30 -7.55
N VAL A 14 8.19 8.24 -8.31
CA VAL A 14 6.83 7.81 -8.63
C VAL A 14 6.12 7.25 -7.40
N HIS A 15 6.75 6.29 -6.70
CA HIS A 15 6.05 5.51 -5.68
C HIS A 15 6.08 6.13 -4.28
N LEU A 16 7.17 6.77 -3.88
CA LEU A 16 7.30 7.34 -2.55
C LEU A 16 7.01 8.84 -2.55
N THR A 17 7.76 9.62 -3.35
CA THR A 17 7.60 11.08 -3.42
C THR A 17 6.21 11.45 -3.94
N GLY A 18 5.71 10.76 -4.98
CA GLY A 18 4.36 10.97 -5.49
C GLY A 18 3.29 10.67 -4.43
N THR A 19 3.42 9.56 -3.69
CA THR A 19 2.50 9.25 -2.59
C THR A 19 2.57 10.28 -1.47
N PHE A 20 3.76 10.79 -1.14
CA PHE A 20 3.92 11.88 -0.18
C PHE A 20 3.14 13.12 -0.59
N PHE A 21 3.28 13.59 -1.83
CA PHE A 21 2.56 14.78 -2.30
C PHE A 21 1.05 14.62 -2.25
N TRP A 22 0.53 13.46 -2.67
CA TRP A 22 -0.91 13.19 -2.59
C TRP A 22 -1.39 13.11 -1.13
N THR A 23 -0.67 12.39 -0.28
CA THR A 23 -1.02 12.28 1.14
C THR A 23 -1.01 13.64 1.83
N GLN A 24 -0.01 14.47 1.54
CA GLN A 24 0.09 15.84 2.07
C GLN A 24 -1.05 16.73 1.59
N ALA A 25 -1.33 16.75 0.28
CA ALA A 25 -2.36 17.61 -0.29
C ALA A 25 -3.77 17.26 0.23
N VAL A 26 -4.11 15.97 0.19
CA VAL A 26 -5.40 15.47 0.69
C VAL A 26 -5.51 15.65 2.20
N GLY A 27 -4.47 15.31 2.95
CA GLY A 27 -4.43 15.47 4.41
C GLY A 27 -4.59 16.94 4.82
N ARG A 28 -3.92 17.86 4.13
CA ARG A 28 -4.08 19.30 4.35
C ARG A 28 -5.53 19.75 4.16
N HIS A 29 -6.15 19.35 3.05
CA HIS A 29 -7.55 19.67 2.77
C HIS A 29 -8.49 19.14 3.87
N MET A 30 -8.31 17.88 4.29
CA MET A 30 -9.12 17.29 5.37
C MET A 30 -8.91 18.01 6.70
N LEU A 31 -7.68 18.39 7.03
CA LEU A 31 -7.37 19.16 8.25
C LEU A 31 -7.95 20.57 8.24
N GLU A 32 -7.93 21.26 7.10
CA GLU A 32 -8.54 22.58 6.93
C GLU A 32 -10.05 22.50 7.15
N ARG A 33 -10.73 21.51 6.59
CA ARG A 33 -12.14 21.24 6.85
C ARG A 33 -12.43 21.03 8.34
N ALA A 34 -11.62 20.18 8.99
CA ALA A 34 -11.78 19.88 10.40
C ALA A 34 -11.57 21.13 11.29
N ARG A 35 -10.60 21.99 10.98
CA ARG A 35 -10.38 23.28 11.66
C ARG A 35 -11.55 24.25 11.44
N GLY A 36 -12.19 24.20 10.29
CA GLY A 36 -13.42 24.92 9.97
C GLY A 36 -14.69 24.39 10.65
N GLY A 37 -14.57 23.35 11.49
CA GLY A 37 -15.69 22.78 12.24
C GLY A 37 -16.35 21.54 11.62
N ASP A 38 -15.89 21.11 10.44
CA ASP A 38 -16.37 19.86 9.83
C ASP A 38 -15.89 18.64 10.63
N ARG A 39 -16.82 17.83 11.12
CA ARG A 39 -16.56 16.62 11.91
C ARG A 39 -16.69 15.33 11.12
N THR A 40 -16.92 15.38 9.82
CA THR A 40 -17.07 14.17 8.98
C THR A 40 -15.77 13.36 8.90
N GLY A 41 -14.62 14.01 9.10
CA GLY A 41 -13.33 13.34 9.05
C GLY A 41 -12.90 12.97 7.63
N GLY A 42 -12.14 11.87 7.53
CA GLY A 42 -11.66 11.36 6.25
C GLY A 42 -10.94 10.03 6.37
N SER A 43 -10.72 9.37 5.23
CA SER A 43 -9.94 8.14 5.17
C SER A 43 -8.97 8.16 3.99
N ILE A 44 -7.72 7.81 4.27
CA ILE A 44 -6.65 7.66 3.28
C ILE A 44 -6.21 6.21 3.28
N VAL A 45 -6.12 5.61 2.09
CA VAL A 45 -5.58 4.26 1.90
C VAL A 45 -4.42 4.32 0.92
N ASN A 46 -3.22 4.07 1.43
CA ASN A 46 -2.00 3.99 0.62
C ASN A 46 -1.81 2.57 0.08
N ILE A 47 -1.59 2.44 -1.21
CA ILE A 47 -1.38 1.14 -1.86
C ILE A 47 0.11 0.78 -1.83
N SER A 48 0.47 -0.05 -0.87
CA SER A 48 1.81 -0.61 -0.72
C SER A 48 1.90 -1.99 -1.40
N SER A 49 2.84 -2.80 -0.98
CA SER A 49 3.12 -4.13 -1.51
C SER A 49 3.79 -4.99 -0.44
N ASP A 50 3.66 -6.31 -0.56
CA ASP A 50 4.47 -7.25 0.23
C ASP A 50 5.98 -7.04 0.02
N ALA A 51 6.41 -6.53 -1.15
CA ALA A 51 7.80 -6.15 -1.37
C ALA A 51 8.30 -5.12 -0.35
N GLY A 52 7.44 -4.22 0.13
CA GLY A 52 7.77 -3.24 1.17
C GLY A 52 7.90 -3.83 2.58
N ARG A 53 7.43 -5.07 2.79
CA ARG A 53 7.45 -5.76 4.09
C ARG A 53 8.54 -6.83 4.17
N LYS A 54 8.72 -7.61 3.11
CA LYS A 54 9.67 -8.74 3.08
C LYS A 54 10.85 -8.56 2.13
N GLY A 55 10.87 -7.47 1.39
CA GLY A 55 11.80 -7.29 0.27
C GLY A 55 11.37 -8.06 -0.98
N SER A 56 12.04 -7.80 -2.09
CA SER A 56 11.86 -8.50 -3.36
C SER A 56 13.17 -8.49 -4.14
N VAL A 57 13.59 -9.65 -4.60
CA VAL A 57 14.85 -9.80 -5.36
C VAL A 57 14.82 -8.92 -6.61
N GLY A 58 15.88 -8.14 -6.81
CA GLY A 58 16.02 -7.22 -7.94
C GLY A 58 15.19 -5.93 -7.86
N GLN A 59 14.49 -5.67 -6.75
CA GLN A 59 13.57 -4.55 -6.59
C GLN A 59 13.88 -3.71 -5.35
N ILE A 60 15.14 -3.44 -5.07
CA ILE A 60 15.56 -2.70 -3.87
C ILE A 60 14.93 -1.28 -3.81
N ASN A 61 14.81 -0.58 -4.94
CA ASN A 61 14.16 0.72 -5.06
C ASN A 61 12.65 0.63 -4.79
N TYR A 62 11.97 -0.34 -5.39
CA TYR A 62 10.54 -0.55 -5.21
C TYR A 62 10.21 -0.98 -3.77
N ALA A 63 10.98 -1.92 -3.22
CA ALA A 63 10.82 -2.36 -1.85
C ALA A 63 11.03 -1.19 -0.86
N ALA A 64 12.07 -0.37 -1.05
CA ALA A 64 12.30 0.82 -0.24
C ALA A 64 11.15 1.84 -0.32
N ALA A 65 10.66 2.13 -1.54
CA ALA A 65 9.54 3.03 -1.74
C ALA A 65 8.26 2.52 -1.05
N LYS A 66 7.94 1.24 -1.22
CA LYS A 66 6.75 0.63 -0.62
C LYS A 66 6.85 0.48 0.90
N ALA A 67 8.05 0.27 1.45
CA ALA A 67 8.30 0.33 2.90
C ALA A 67 8.15 1.75 3.44
N GLY A 68 8.65 2.77 2.74
CA GLY A 68 8.49 4.17 3.11
C GLY A 68 7.02 4.61 3.22
N MET A 69 6.14 4.08 2.37
CA MET A 69 4.70 4.32 2.48
C MET A 69 4.11 3.84 3.81
N LEU A 70 4.63 2.76 4.38
CA LEU A 70 4.16 2.25 5.68
C LEU A 70 4.46 3.27 6.78
N GLY A 71 5.68 3.82 6.79
CA GLY A 71 6.08 4.88 7.72
C GLY A 71 5.22 6.14 7.60
N MET A 72 4.97 6.61 6.37
CA MET A 72 4.08 7.74 6.12
C MET A 72 2.65 7.48 6.63
N THR A 73 2.12 6.29 6.38
CA THR A 73 0.79 5.88 6.84
C THR A 73 0.66 5.95 8.35
N MET A 74 1.64 5.40 9.08
CA MET A 74 1.66 5.42 10.55
C MET A 74 1.75 6.84 11.10
N THR A 75 2.60 7.69 10.51
CA THR A 75 2.77 9.07 10.93
C THR A 75 1.48 9.86 10.72
N ALA A 76 0.90 9.81 9.53
CA ALA A 76 -0.37 10.46 9.22
C ALA A 76 -1.50 10.00 10.16
N ALA A 77 -1.58 8.70 10.46
CA ALA A 77 -2.54 8.18 11.42
C ALA A 77 -2.37 8.80 12.81
N ARG A 78 -1.15 8.88 13.32
CA ARG A 78 -0.86 9.45 14.65
C ARG A 78 -1.17 10.95 14.72
N GLU A 79 -0.83 11.70 13.68
CA GLU A 79 -1.01 13.16 13.68
C GLU A 79 -2.46 13.57 13.48
N TRP A 80 -3.23 12.82 12.68
CA TRP A 80 -4.52 13.28 12.15
C TRP A 80 -5.74 12.61 12.80
N SER A 81 -5.57 11.51 13.55
CA SER A 81 -6.68 10.77 14.17
C SER A 81 -7.56 11.64 15.10
N LYS A 82 -6.96 12.61 15.80
CA LYS A 82 -7.71 13.56 16.64
C LYS A 82 -8.72 14.42 15.87
N HIS A 83 -8.59 14.48 14.54
CA HIS A 83 -9.49 15.16 13.62
C HIS A 83 -10.42 14.19 12.89
N ASN A 84 -10.55 12.95 13.37
CA ASN A 84 -11.31 11.88 12.74
C ASN A 84 -10.81 11.53 11.32
N ILE A 85 -9.51 11.73 11.04
CA ILE A 85 -8.89 11.37 9.77
C ILE A 85 -8.09 10.08 9.98
N ARG A 86 -8.47 9.02 9.27
CA ARG A 86 -7.81 7.73 9.31
C ARG A 86 -6.80 7.57 8.18
N SER A 87 -5.71 6.90 8.41
CA SER A 87 -4.71 6.57 7.39
C SER A 87 -4.29 5.12 7.55
N ASN A 88 -4.48 4.33 6.51
CA ASN A 88 -4.11 2.91 6.48
C ASN A 88 -3.36 2.60 5.18
N SER A 89 -2.71 1.47 5.13
CA SER A 89 -2.14 0.95 3.89
C SER A 89 -2.56 -0.49 3.62
N ILE A 90 -2.55 -0.87 2.36
CA ILE A 90 -2.76 -2.25 1.91
C ILE A 90 -1.49 -2.73 1.24
N CYS A 91 -1.03 -3.90 1.65
CA CYS A 91 0.11 -4.59 1.07
C CYS A 91 -0.41 -5.71 0.17
N PHE A 92 -0.48 -5.43 -1.13
CA PHE A 92 -0.91 -6.46 -2.08
C PHE A 92 0.20 -7.48 -2.33
N GLY A 93 -0.21 -8.74 -2.49
CA GLY A 93 0.56 -9.78 -3.15
C GLY A 93 0.51 -9.64 -4.67
N VAL A 94 0.42 -10.77 -5.37
CA VAL A 94 0.32 -10.79 -6.84
C VAL A 94 -1.16 -10.74 -7.24
N VAL A 95 -1.55 -9.64 -7.87
CA VAL A 95 -2.92 -9.42 -8.41
C VAL A 95 -2.89 -9.59 -9.92
N GLU A 96 -3.89 -10.20 -10.51
CA GLU A 96 -4.02 -10.40 -11.96
C GLU A 96 -4.26 -9.08 -12.68
N THR A 97 -3.16 -8.45 -13.11
CA THR A 97 -3.15 -7.18 -13.85
C THR A 97 -2.08 -7.24 -14.95
N PRO A 98 -2.12 -6.37 -15.95
CA PRO A 98 -1.04 -6.28 -16.94
C PRO A 98 0.35 -6.08 -16.31
N MET A 99 0.44 -5.35 -15.20
CA MET A 99 1.71 -5.10 -14.49
C MET A 99 2.36 -6.38 -13.96
N THR A 100 1.58 -7.39 -13.61
CA THR A 100 2.06 -8.66 -13.02
C THR A 100 2.17 -9.79 -14.04
N GLU A 101 1.93 -9.53 -15.32
CA GLU A 101 1.92 -10.53 -16.38
C GLU A 101 3.24 -11.31 -16.45
N VAL A 102 4.38 -10.61 -16.33
CA VAL A 102 5.71 -11.24 -16.35
C VAL A 102 5.88 -12.28 -15.23
N VAL A 103 5.49 -11.95 -14.00
CA VAL A 103 5.63 -12.87 -12.86
C VAL A 103 4.60 -14.00 -12.87
N ARG A 104 3.49 -13.82 -13.60
CA ARG A 104 2.46 -14.84 -13.81
C ARG A 104 2.74 -15.72 -15.04
N GLY A 105 3.71 -15.34 -15.88
CA GLY A 105 4.13 -16.10 -17.05
C GLY A 105 4.79 -17.44 -16.69
N GLU A 106 4.82 -18.36 -17.64
CA GLU A 106 5.28 -19.76 -17.48
C GLU A 106 6.59 -19.89 -16.71
N LYS A 107 7.57 -19.02 -16.99
CA LYS A 107 8.89 -19.07 -16.36
C LYS A 107 8.87 -18.95 -14.84
N PHE A 108 7.92 -18.21 -14.28
CA PHE A 108 7.89 -17.88 -12.84
C PHE A 108 6.65 -18.43 -12.13
N ARG A 109 5.64 -18.84 -12.90
CA ARG A 109 4.31 -19.20 -12.42
C ARG A 109 4.33 -20.19 -11.26
N ASP A 110 4.91 -21.36 -11.50
CA ASP A 110 4.86 -22.46 -10.51
C ASP A 110 5.62 -22.10 -9.23
N GLY A 111 6.80 -21.51 -9.38
CA GLY A 111 7.60 -21.05 -8.25
C GLY A 111 6.95 -19.94 -7.43
N MET A 112 6.16 -19.08 -8.06
CA MET A 112 5.43 -18.03 -7.38
C MET A 112 4.14 -18.57 -6.73
N LEU A 113 3.38 -19.42 -7.43
CA LEU A 113 2.17 -20.02 -6.89
C LEU A 113 2.46 -20.91 -5.68
N ALA A 114 3.57 -21.67 -5.71
CA ALA A 114 4.01 -22.49 -4.59
C ALA A 114 4.26 -21.68 -3.30
N GLN A 115 4.52 -20.38 -3.41
CA GLN A 115 4.72 -19.49 -2.25
C GLN A 115 3.42 -18.90 -1.70
N ILE A 116 2.30 -19.08 -2.41
CA ILE A 116 0.99 -18.52 -2.00
C ILE A 116 0.15 -19.65 -1.41
N PRO A 117 -0.10 -19.67 -0.10
CA PRO A 117 -0.89 -20.75 0.54
C PRO A 117 -2.27 -20.96 -0.07
N MET A 118 -2.94 -19.91 -0.57
CA MET A 118 -4.22 -20.03 -1.28
C MET A 118 -4.08 -20.64 -2.69
N GLY A 119 -2.88 -20.89 -3.19
CA GLY A 119 -2.59 -21.60 -4.44
C GLY A 119 -3.02 -20.89 -5.72
N ARG A 120 -3.37 -19.62 -5.66
CA ARG A 120 -3.83 -18.85 -6.81
C ARG A 120 -3.49 -17.35 -6.70
N TRP A 121 -3.57 -16.67 -7.83
CA TRP A 121 -3.53 -15.21 -7.87
C TRP A 121 -4.84 -14.62 -7.32
N SER A 122 -4.80 -13.40 -6.83
CA SER A 122 -6.01 -12.64 -6.55
C SER A 122 -6.49 -11.88 -7.77
N THR A 123 -7.80 -11.67 -7.88
CA THR A 123 -8.37 -10.77 -8.89
C THR A 123 -8.44 -9.33 -8.38
N PRO A 124 -8.51 -8.31 -9.26
CA PRO A 124 -8.74 -6.92 -8.85
C PRO A 124 -10.00 -6.76 -7.99
N GLU A 125 -11.08 -7.48 -8.32
CA GLU A 125 -12.36 -7.42 -7.61
C GLU A 125 -12.26 -7.96 -6.17
N GLU A 126 -11.37 -8.92 -5.93
CA GLU A 126 -11.13 -9.43 -4.57
C GLU A 126 -10.41 -8.40 -3.71
N VAL A 127 -9.32 -7.82 -4.24
CA VAL A 127 -8.47 -6.92 -3.45
C VAL A 127 -9.12 -5.56 -3.20
N VAL A 128 -9.94 -5.07 -4.13
CA VAL A 128 -10.63 -3.78 -3.99
C VAL A 128 -11.63 -3.77 -2.84
N LYS A 129 -12.20 -4.92 -2.47
CA LYS A 129 -13.13 -5.02 -1.33
C LYS A 129 -12.49 -4.55 -0.03
N THR A 130 -11.23 -4.89 0.19
CA THR A 130 -10.48 -4.42 1.37
C THR A 130 -10.20 -2.92 1.32
N VAL A 131 -9.93 -2.38 0.12
CA VAL A 131 -9.80 -0.92 -0.06
C VAL A 131 -11.12 -0.22 0.32
N CYS A 132 -12.25 -0.69 -0.22
CA CYS A 132 -13.57 -0.15 0.09
C CYS A 132 -13.90 -0.25 1.59
N PHE A 133 -13.58 -1.39 2.24
CA PHE A 133 -13.75 -1.55 3.68
C PHE A 133 -12.97 -0.47 4.45
N LEU A 134 -11.69 -0.28 4.16
CA LEU A 134 -10.86 0.72 4.86
C LEU A 134 -11.31 2.16 4.61
N LEU A 135 -11.94 2.44 3.48
CA LEU A 135 -12.50 3.75 3.16
C LEU A 135 -13.88 3.98 3.80
N SER A 136 -14.61 2.92 4.17
CA SER A 136 -15.96 2.98 4.73
C SER A 136 -15.98 3.20 6.24
N ASP A 137 -17.18 3.48 6.77
CA ASP A 137 -17.44 3.58 8.21
C ASP A 137 -17.27 2.24 8.95
N GLY A 138 -17.33 1.11 8.24
CA GLY A 138 -17.00 -0.21 8.78
C GLY A 138 -15.59 -0.29 9.37
N ALA A 139 -14.69 0.60 8.94
CA ALA A 139 -13.33 0.71 9.45
C ALA A 139 -13.14 1.95 10.36
N SER A 140 -14.20 2.46 10.99
CA SER A 140 -14.17 3.71 11.78
C SER A 140 -13.14 3.70 12.92
N TYR A 141 -12.77 2.54 13.44
CA TYR A 141 -11.77 2.40 14.50
C TYR A 141 -10.45 1.75 14.01
N VAL A 142 -10.23 1.74 12.69
CA VAL A 142 -9.02 1.17 12.04
C VAL A 142 -8.18 2.30 11.47
N THR A 143 -7.02 2.56 12.07
CA THR A 143 -6.06 3.56 11.58
C THR A 143 -4.63 3.13 11.88
N GLY A 144 -3.67 3.54 11.06
CA GLY A 144 -2.25 3.20 11.18
C GLY A 144 -1.91 1.75 10.81
N GLN A 145 -2.85 1.01 10.21
CA GLN A 145 -2.67 -0.41 9.94
C GLN A 145 -2.13 -0.67 8.53
N HIS A 146 -1.47 -1.83 8.41
CA HIS A 146 -0.91 -2.33 7.15
C HIS A 146 -1.52 -3.70 6.85
N LEU A 147 -2.65 -3.71 6.13
CA LEU A 147 -3.35 -4.95 5.83
C LEU A 147 -2.69 -5.68 4.65
N ALA A 148 -2.31 -6.93 4.89
CA ALA A 148 -1.87 -7.82 3.82
C ALA A 148 -3.09 -8.41 3.10
N VAL A 149 -3.14 -8.27 1.77
CA VAL A 149 -4.13 -8.91 0.90
C VAL A 149 -3.36 -9.69 -0.17
N ASN A 150 -2.89 -10.88 0.19
CA ASN A 150 -1.83 -11.58 -0.53
C ASN A 150 -1.99 -13.12 -0.57
N GLY A 151 -3.13 -13.65 -0.12
CA GLY A 151 -3.37 -15.10 -0.11
C GLY A 151 -2.43 -15.91 0.80
N GLY A 152 -1.81 -15.25 1.79
CA GLY A 152 -0.83 -15.86 2.69
C GLY A 152 0.61 -15.81 2.18
N PHE A 153 0.89 -15.14 1.05
CA PHE A 153 2.24 -15.02 0.46
C PHE A 153 3.28 -14.45 1.44
N HIS A 154 2.85 -13.59 2.33
CA HIS A 154 3.63 -13.12 3.47
C HIS A 154 2.73 -13.00 4.70
N ILE A 155 3.07 -13.76 5.73
CA ILE A 155 2.40 -13.73 7.03
C ILE A 155 3.40 -13.18 8.04
N SER A 156 3.06 -12.08 8.68
CA SER A 156 3.88 -11.49 9.75
C SER A 156 2.99 -11.08 10.92
N LEU A 157 3.55 -11.16 12.09
CA LEU A 157 3.01 -10.58 13.31
C LEU A 157 3.20 -9.07 13.30
#